data_8bc82ef4471bc0d5217b2ad260230d11
#
_entry.id   8bc82ef4471bc0d5217b2ad260230d11
#
_cell.length_a   1.000
_cell.length_b   1.000
_cell.length_c   1.000
_cell.angle_alpha   90.00
_cell.angle_beta   90.00
_cell.angle_gamma   90.00
#
_symmetry.space_group_name_H-M   'P 1'
#
loop_
_entity.id
_entity.type
_entity.pdbx_description
1 polymer ?
#
loop_
_entity_poly.entity_id
_entity_poly.type
_entity_poly.pdbx_seq_one_letter_code
_entity_poly.pdbx_strand_id
1 'polypeptide(L)'
;GTQQFGTSDYAAEKPMLDEIESLFEVYRKTADEAERAAIYRRIDSISYEASKIAIPNEYDKLMSAIGANGTNAFTSQDMTVYVEDIPSNQIDNWAKIQADRFKNPVIRGFHTELETIYEEKNMSLTQDSRKVWEAMDAALFPNHPYGTQTVLGTQEHLKNPSITNVRNYHKTYYVPNNMAVCVSGDFDPDEMVATIEKYFGDMQPNPNLPKLHFEPEQPITAPVVKEVYGLEAANVMLGWRLPGANDKSTDISDIVGSILYNGQAGLIDLDLNQQQKVLSAYGYASTQPDYSSFLVAGRPKTGQSLDEVRDLLLEEVAKLRE
;
A
#
# COMPACT_ATOMS: atom_id res chain seq x y z
N GLY A 1 14.30 0.49 -13.10
CA GLY A 1 15.49 -0.13 -13.69
C GLY A 1 16.74 -0.02 -12.83
N THR A 2 17.87 -0.44 -13.35
CA THR A 2 19.17 -0.39 -12.69
C THR A 2 20.21 0.27 -13.59
N GLN A 3 21.50 0.14 -13.25
CA GLN A 3 22.58 0.53 -14.16
C GLN A 3 22.77 -0.46 -15.32
N GLN A 4 22.26 -1.69 -15.19
CA GLN A 4 22.43 -2.77 -16.16
C GLN A 4 21.23 -2.92 -17.11
N PHE A 5 20.03 -2.54 -16.66
CA PHE A 5 18.81 -2.57 -17.47
C PHE A 5 17.95 -1.32 -17.25
N GLY A 6 17.13 -0.98 -18.23
CA GLY A 6 16.34 0.25 -18.26
C GLY A 6 17.05 1.41 -18.95
N THR A 7 18.23 1.18 -19.54
CA THR A 7 19.02 2.19 -20.24
C THR A 7 19.88 1.57 -21.32
N SER A 8 20.10 2.28 -22.41
CA SER A 8 21.08 1.93 -23.44
C SER A 8 22.49 2.46 -23.16
N ASP A 9 22.61 3.50 -22.35
CA ASP A 9 23.88 4.12 -21.94
C ASP A 9 23.73 4.85 -20.61
N TYR A 10 24.01 4.14 -19.51
CA TYR A 10 23.93 4.72 -18.16
C TYR A 10 24.94 5.86 -17.93
N ALA A 11 26.11 5.80 -18.56
CA ALA A 11 27.13 6.83 -18.36
C ALA A 11 26.68 8.18 -18.94
N ALA A 12 26.02 8.16 -20.09
CA ALA A 12 25.41 9.34 -20.68
C ALA A 12 24.13 9.79 -19.95
N GLU A 13 23.35 8.85 -19.40
CA GLU A 13 22.08 9.12 -18.69
C GLU A 13 22.29 9.74 -17.32
N LYS A 14 23.26 9.23 -16.54
CA LYS A 14 23.45 9.57 -15.12
C LYS A 14 23.53 11.08 -14.85
N PRO A 15 24.31 11.91 -15.59
CA PRO A 15 24.35 13.36 -15.35
C PRO A 15 22.98 14.04 -15.47
N MET A 16 22.14 13.57 -16.37
CA MET A 16 20.79 14.11 -16.56
C MET A 16 19.89 13.73 -15.37
N LEU A 17 19.98 12.50 -14.88
CA LEU A 17 19.22 12.06 -13.71
C LEU A 17 19.65 12.82 -12.43
N ASP A 18 20.95 13.06 -12.26
CA ASP A 18 21.49 13.84 -11.15
C ASP A 18 21.00 15.31 -11.20
N GLU A 19 20.96 15.92 -12.40
CA GLU A 19 20.43 17.27 -12.59
C GLU A 19 18.91 17.33 -12.29
N ILE A 20 18.13 16.35 -12.76
CA ILE A 20 16.69 16.24 -12.46
C ILE A 20 16.47 16.18 -10.96
N GLU A 21 17.20 15.32 -10.24
CA GLU A 21 17.10 15.21 -8.78
C GLU A 21 17.39 16.53 -8.08
N SER A 22 18.47 17.21 -8.50
CA SER A 22 18.85 18.51 -7.94
C SER A 22 17.80 19.59 -8.19
N LEU A 23 17.19 19.59 -9.37
CA LEU A 23 16.13 20.53 -9.74
C LEU A 23 14.85 20.30 -8.93
N PHE A 24 14.47 19.05 -8.64
CA PHE A 24 13.33 18.76 -7.76
C PHE A 24 13.59 19.27 -6.35
N GLU A 25 14.80 19.20 -5.82
CA GLU A 25 15.14 19.76 -4.50
C GLU A 25 15.08 21.30 -4.47
N VAL A 26 15.36 21.97 -5.57
CA VAL A 26 15.17 23.43 -5.70
C VAL A 26 13.68 23.73 -5.85
N TYR A 27 12.98 23.03 -6.74
CA TYR A 27 11.56 23.20 -7.03
C TYR A 27 10.71 23.15 -5.75
N ARG A 28 10.91 22.16 -4.89
CA ARG A 28 10.13 22.00 -3.65
C ARG A 28 10.35 23.10 -2.61
N LYS A 29 11.46 23.84 -2.70
CA LYS A 29 11.81 24.94 -1.78
C LYS A 29 11.46 26.32 -2.35
N THR A 30 11.15 26.40 -3.62
CA THR A 30 10.81 27.64 -4.30
C THR A 30 9.34 27.98 -4.08
N ALA A 31 9.04 29.17 -3.55
CA ALA A 31 7.68 29.65 -3.30
C ALA A 31 7.09 30.42 -4.48
N ASP A 32 7.94 31.09 -5.28
CA ASP A 32 7.49 31.87 -6.44
C ASP A 32 6.98 30.97 -7.56
N GLU A 33 5.75 31.17 -7.99
CA GLU A 33 5.10 30.32 -9.00
C GLU A 33 5.74 30.42 -10.37
N ALA A 34 6.22 31.59 -10.77
CA ALA A 34 6.87 31.76 -12.08
C ALA A 34 8.24 31.07 -12.12
N GLU A 35 8.98 31.16 -11.03
CA GLU A 35 10.26 30.46 -10.88
C GLU A 35 10.03 28.93 -10.81
N ARG A 36 9.05 28.44 -10.04
CA ARG A 36 8.66 27.02 -10.03
C ARG A 36 8.33 26.52 -11.44
N ALA A 37 7.52 27.26 -12.18
CA ALA A 37 7.18 26.90 -13.55
C ALA A 37 8.40 26.85 -14.48
N ALA A 38 9.38 27.72 -14.27
CA ALA A 38 10.63 27.71 -15.04
C ALA A 38 11.49 26.48 -14.71
N ILE A 39 11.62 26.13 -13.43
CA ILE A 39 12.34 24.94 -12.97
C ILE A 39 11.65 23.67 -13.54
N TYR A 40 10.31 23.60 -13.48
CA TYR A 40 9.55 22.46 -13.99
C TYR A 40 9.76 22.26 -15.49
N ARG A 41 9.74 23.33 -16.29
CA ARG A 41 10.08 23.26 -17.72
C ARG A 41 11.50 22.75 -17.97
N ARG A 42 12.44 23.08 -17.09
CA ARG A 42 13.81 22.56 -17.19
C ARG A 42 13.84 21.06 -16.88
N ILE A 43 13.15 20.62 -15.82
CA ILE A 43 13.00 19.19 -15.46
C ILE A 43 12.41 18.42 -16.66
N ASP A 44 11.32 18.93 -17.24
CA ASP A 44 10.64 18.31 -18.38
C ASP A 44 11.58 18.17 -19.59
N SER A 45 12.32 19.24 -19.93
CA SER A 45 13.28 19.21 -21.02
C SER A 45 14.39 18.17 -20.82
N ILE A 46 14.97 18.07 -19.63
CA ILE A 46 16.03 17.10 -19.34
C ILE A 46 15.44 15.68 -19.29
N SER A 47 14.26 15.52 -18.73
CA SER A 47 13.55 14.23 -18.69
C SER A 47 13.28 13.72 -20.10
N TYR A 48 12.92 14.60 -21.03
CA TYR A 48 12.77 14.23 -22.44
C TYR A 48 14.09 13.79 -23.07
N GLU A 49 15.21 14.47 -22.82
CA GLU A 49 16.53 14.02 -23.32
C GLU A 49 16.94 12.67 -22.71
N ALA A 50 16.74 12.49 -21.40
CA ALA A 50 17.01 11.22 -20.73
C ALA A 50 16.14 10.08 -21.27
N SER A 51 14.89 10.35 -21.65
CA SER A 51 13.98 9.35 -22.19
C SER A 51 14.45 8.72 -23.51
N LYS A 52 15.31 9.41 -24.26
CA LYS A 52 15.89 8.88 -25.53
C LYS A 52 16.91 7.77 -25.28
N ILE A 53 17.50 7.73 -24.08
CA ILE A 53 18.48 6.74 -23.65
C ILE A 53 17.81 5.62 -22.84
N ALA A 54 16.75 5.96 -22.10
CA ALA A 54 15.99 5.01 -21.30
C ALA A 54 15.33 3.93 -22.19
N ILE A 55 15.30 2.70 -21.68
CA ILE A 55 14.56 1.58 -22.28
C ILE A 55 13.32 1.34 -21.42
N PRO A 56 12.13 1.82 -21.84
CA PRO A 56 10.93 1.68 -21.06
C PRO A 56 10.51 0.23 -20.92
N ASN A 57 10.01 -0.12 -19.70
CA ASN A 57 9.48 -1.44 -19.36
C ASN A 57 10.48 -2.60 -19.63
N GLU A 58 11.79 -2.33 -19.53
CA GLU A 58 12.79 -3.38 -19.75
C GLU A 58 12.76 -4.44 -18.67
N TYR A 59 12.42 -4.08 -17.42
CA TYR A 59 12.20 -5.04 -16.34
C TYR A 59 11.09 -6.05 -16.71
N ASP A 60 9.94 -5.57 -17.19
CA ASP A 60 8.81 -6.43 -17.58
C ASP A 60 9.19 -7.33 -18.77
N LYS A 61 9.99 -6.80 -19.70
CA LYS A 61 10.54 -7.59 -20.82
C LYS A 61 11.48 -8.69 -20.34
N LEU A 62 12.34 -8.41 -19.35
CA LEU A 62 13.24 -9.40 -18.75
C LEU A 62 12.44 -10.47 -18.02
N MET A 63 11.44 -10.08 -17.23
CA MET A 63 10.58 -11.02 -16.52
C MET A 63 9.77 -11.88 -17.51
N SER A 64 9.21 -11.30 -18.54
CA SER A 64 8.52 -12.03 -19.60
C SER A 64 9.45 -12.98 -20.36
N ALA A 65 10.69 -12.58 -20.62
CA ALA A 65 11.68 -13.42 -21.33
C ALA A 65 12.07 -14.67 -20.56
N ILE A 66 12.04 -14.65 -19.22
CA ILE A 66 12.21 -15.83 -18.37
C ILE A 66 10.90 -16.61 -18.15
N GLY A 67 9.80 -16.19 -18.75
CA GLY A 67 8.51 -16.84 -18.63
C GLY A 67 7.74 -16.52 -17.36
N ALA A 68 8.07 -15.41 -16.70
CA ALA A 68 7.31 -14.95 -15.53
C ALA A 68 5.88 -14.57 -15.92
N ASN A 69 4.95 -14.87 -15.03
CA ASN A 69 3.55 -14.52 -15.13
C ASN A 69 3.11 -13.80 -13.83
N GLY A 70 2.10 -12.96 -13.88
CA GLY A 70 1.56 -12.30 -12.69
C GLY A 70 2.54 -11.38 -11.96
N THR A 71 3.58 -10.86 -12.65
CA THR A 71 4.49 -9.86 -12.07
C THR A 71 3.70 -8.65 -11.60
N ASN A 72 3.72 -8.41 -10.28
CA ASN A 72 2.96 -7.34 -9.65
C ASN A 72 3.62 -6.89 -8.34
N ALA A 73 3.09 -5.82 -7.75
CA ALA A 73 3.46 -5.37 -6.43
C ALA A 73 2.26 -4.71 -5.75
N PHE A 74 2.23 -4.78 -4.43
CA PHE A 74 1.24 -4.05 -3.62
C PHE A 74 1.88 -3.49 -2.36
N THR A 75 1.30 -2.41 -1.84
CA THR A 75 1.73 -1.76 -0.61
C THR A 75 0.56 -1.65 0.34
N SER A 76 0.78 -2.07 1.57
CA SER A 76 -0.12 -1.85 2.70
C SER A 76 0.48 -0.81 3.67
N GLN A 77 -0.14 -0.65 4.83
CA GLN A 77 0.36 0.25 5.87
C GLN A 77 1.75 -0.19 6.40
N ASP A 78 2.01 -1.50 6.43
CA ASP A 78 3.17 -2.07 7.12
C ASP A 78 4.19 -2.73 6.19
N MET A 79 3.83 -2.99 4.92
CA MET A 79 4.71 -3.72 4.00
C MET A 79 4.52 -3.31 2.55
N THR A 80 5.57 -3.49 1.76
CA THR A 80 5.52 -3.54 0.30
C THR A 80 5.92 -4.95 -0.14
N VAL A 81 5.09 -5.57 -0.98
CA VAL A 81 5.29 -6.94 -1.45
C VAL A 81 5.41 -6.93 -2.97
N TYR A 82 6.41 -7.64 -3.48
CA TYR A 82 6.62 -7.89 -4.90
C TYR A 82 6.35 -9.37 -5.15
N VAL A 83 5.51 -9.69 -6.11
CA VAL A 83 5.06 -11.05 -6.42
C VAL A 83 5.31 -11.39 -7.87
N GLU A 84 5.84 -12.58 -8.11
CA GLU A 84 6.04 -13.14 -9.43
C GLU A 84 5.76 -14.65 -9.39
N ASP A 85 5.19 -15.15 -10.47
CA ASP A 85 5.11 -16.57 -10.77
C ASP A 85 6.11 -16.89 -11.89
N ILE A 86 7.07 -17.77 -11.61
CA ILE A 86 8.18 -18.07 -12.52
C ILE A 86 8.32 -19.57 -12.76
N PRO A 87 8.76 -20.00 -13.94
CA PRO A 87 9.13 -21.39 -14.15
C PRO A 87 10.28 -21.84 -13.23
N SER A 88 10.20 -23.04 -12.67
CA SER A 88 11.19 -23.56 -11.71
C SER A 88 12.62 -23.59 -12.25
N ASN A 89 12.79 -23.74 -13.58
CA ASN A 89 14.10 -23.72 -14.24
C ASN A 89 14.67 -22.30 -14.45
N GLN A 90 13.98 -21.24 -14.01
CA GLN A 90 14.38 -19.84 -14.17
C GLN A 90 14.75 -19.15 -12.86
N ILE A 91 14.80 -19.86 -11.76
CA ILE A 91 15.09 -19.34 -10.43
C ILE A 91 16.40 -18.53 -10.39
N ASP A 92 17.47 -19.03 -11.04
CA ASP A 92 18.78 -18.36 -11.08
C ASP A 92 18.69 -17.01 -11.83
N ASN A 93 18.00 -16.97 -12.97
CA ASN A 93 17.79 -15.73 -13.72
C ASN A 93 16.90 -14.75 -12.95
N TRP A 94 15.82 -15.22 -12.36
CA TRP A 94 14.96 -14.41 -11.49
C TRP A 94 15.74 -13.80 -10.33
N ALA A 95 16.48 -14.61 -9.58
CA ALA A 95 17.25 -14.13 -8.42
C ALA A 95 18.29 -13.08 -8.83
N LYS A 96 18.94 -13.25 -9.99
CA LYS A 96 19.89 -12.29 -10.54
C LYS A 96 19.22 -10.95 -10.87
N ILE A 97 18.07 -10.97 -11.55
CA ILE A 97 17.32 -9.75 -11.92
C ILE A 97 16.84 -9.03 -10.67
N GLN A 98 16.23 -9.76 -9.72
CA GLN A 98 15.70 -9.19 -8.49
C GLN A 98 16.82 -8.61 -7.61
N ALA A 99 17.92 -9.34 -7.45
CA ALA A 99 19.03 -8.85 -6.65
C ALA A 99 19.61 -7.55 -7.21
N ASP A 100 19.79 -7.42 -8.53
CA ASP A 100 20.25 -6.16 -9.14
C ASP A 100 19.23 -5.04 -8.94
N ARG A 101 17.94 -5.33 -9.10
CA ARG A 101 16.85 -4.37 -8.87
C ARG A 101 16.86 -3.80 -7.46
N PHE A 102 17.02 -4.63 -6.44
CA PHE A 102 17.00 -4.20 -5.04
C PHE A 102 18.32 -3.58 -4.58
N LYS A 103 19.46 -4.03 -5.12
CA LYS A 103 20.78 -3.48 -4.77
C LYS A 103 21.10 -2.16 -5.46
N ASN A 104 20.75 -2.04 -6.72
CA ASN A 104 21.22 -0.98 -7.61
C ASN A 104 20.08 -0.21 -8.30
N PRO A 105 19.04 0.22 -7.60
CA PRO A 105 17.91 0.90 -8.23
C PRO A 105 18.33 2.25 -8.84
N VAL A 106 17.84 2.52 -10.03
CA VAL A 106 17.98 3.83 -10.69
C VAL A 106 16.58 4.37 -10.96
N ILE A 107 16.29 5.54 -10.39
CA ILE A 107 15.00 6.21 -10.55
C ILE A 107 15.00 6.90 -11.92
N ARG A 108 14.13 6.40 -12.81
CA ARG A 108 13.92 6.94 -14.18
C ARG A 108 12.46 7.29 -14.36
N GLY A 109 12.19 8.24 -15.27
CA GLY A 109 10.82 8.59 -15.60
C GLY A 109 10.02 9.16 -14.43
N PHE A 110 10.69 9.66 -13.38
CA PHE A 110 10.05 10.12 -12.15
C PHE A 110 8.99 11.19 -12.41
N HIS A 111 9.26 12.08 -13.34
CA HIS A 111 8.33 13.12 -13.75
C HIS A 111 7.01 12.55 -14.29
N THR A 112 7.08 11.63 -15.24
CA THR A 112 5.90 10.99 -15.85
C THR A 112 5.17 10.10 -14.83
N GLU A 113 5.91 9.33 -14.02
CA GLU A 113 5.33 8.48 -12.99
C GLU A 113 4.61 9.29 -11.92
N LEU A 114 5.16 10.43 -11.54
CA LEU A 114 4.54 11.33 -10.58
C LEU A 114 3.17 11.84 -11.07
N GLU A 115 3.05 12.16 -12.35
CA GLU A 115 1.78 12.56 -12.96
C GLU A 115 0.77 11.40 -12.94
N THR A 116 1.20 10.19 -13.24
CA THR A 116 0.36 8.99 -13.15
C THR A 116 -0.17 8.77 -11.74
N ILE A 117 0.71 8.81 -10.73
CA ILE A 117 0.31 8.65 -9.32
C ILE A 117 -0.62 9.77 -8.86
N TYR A 118 -0.41 11.00 -9.34
CA TYR A 118 -1.30 12.12 -9.04
C TYR A 118 -2.72 11.90 -9.60
N GLU A 119 -2.82 11.37 -10.83
CA GLU A 119 -4.11 11.00 -11.41
C GLU A 119 -4.75 9.81 -10.70
N GLU A 120 -3.98 8.80 -10.30
CA GLU A 120 -4.47 7.69 -9.48
C GLU A 120 -5.04 8.19 -8.14
N LYS A 121 -4.37 9.15 -7.49
CA LYS A 121 -4.90 9.79 -6.28
C LYS A 121 -6.20 10.53 -6.55
N ASN A 122 -6.27 11.30 -7.64
CA ASN A 122 -7.50 11.98 -8.04
C ASN A 122 -8.65 10.99 -8.28
N MET A 123 -8.39 9.90 -9.00
CA MET A 123 -9.37 8.84 -9.22
C MET A 123 -9.81 8.19 -7.90
N SER A 124 -8.88 7.94 -6.98
CA SER A 124 -9.22 7.37 -5.66
C SER A 124 -10.17 8.26 -4.85
N LEU A 125 -10.06 9.58 -4.98
CA LEU A 125 -10.92 10.54 -4.30
C LEU A 125 -12.35 10.61 -4.88
N THR A 126 -12.59 10.04 -6.06
CA THR A 126 -13.95 9.92 -6.63
C THR A 126 -14.72 8.72 -6.07
N GLN A 127 -14.06 7.77 -5.41
CA GLN A 127 -14.66 6.60 -4.81
C GLN A 127 -15.17 6.92 -3.39
N ASP A 128 -16.47 6.86 -3.19
CA ASP A 128 -17.06 7.18 -1.88
C ASP A 128 -16.67 6.16 -0.82
N SER A 129 -16.55 4.89 -1.18
CA SER A 129 -16.03 3.84 -0.30
C SER A 129 -14.65 4.18 0.27
N ARG A 130 -13.77 4.76 -0.55
CA ARG A 130 -12.43 5.19 -0.10
C ARG A 130 -12.51 6.29 0.96
N LYS A 131 -13.40 7.27 0.75
CA LYS A 131 -13.61 8.35 1.73
C LYS A 131 -14.17 7.84 3.04
N VAL A 132 -15.08 6.85 2.98
CA VAL A 132 -15.63 6.20 4.18
C VAL A 132 -14.53 5.50 4.97
N TRP A 133 -13.67 4.75 4.29
CA TRP A 133 -12.53 4.09 4.93
C TRP A 133 -11.54 5.08 5.55
N GLU A 134 -11.13 6.11 4.82
CA GLU A 134 -10.24 7.16 5.35
C GLU A 134 -10.86 7.86 6.58
N ALA A 135 -12.18 8.10 6.57
CA ALA A 135 -12.88 8.69 7.72
C ALA A 135 -12.96 7.72 8.92
N MET A 136 -13.14 6.42 8.67
CA MET A 136 -13.14 5.37 9.69
C MET A 136 -11.77 5.24 10.34
N ASP A 137 -10.72 5.11 9.52
CA ASP A 137 -9.34 4.98 10.01
C ASP A 137 -8.91 6.21 10.82
N ALA A 138 -9.24 7.41 10.36
CA ALA A 138 -8.99 8.66 11.09
C ALA A 138 -9.75 8.75 12.43
N ALA A 139 -10.92 8.10 12.54
CA ALA A 139 -11.67 8.04 13.77
C ALA A 139 -11.15 6.97 14.74
N LEU A 140 -10.73 5.82 14.21
CA LEU A 140 -10.17 4.72 15.00
C LEU A 140 -8.74 5.03 15.48
N PHE A 141 -7.91 5.67 14.64
CA PHE A 141 -6.47 5.86 14.85
C PHE A 141 -6.05 7.34 14.70
N PRO A 142 -6.59 8.27 15.52
CA PRO A 142 -6.38 9.71 15.34
C PRO A 142 -4.93 10.16 15.51
N ASN A 143 -4.07 9.40 16.19
CA ASN A 143 -2.67 9.73 16.42
C ASN A 143 -1.69 8.75 15.75
N HIS A 144 -2.16 7.58 15.36
CA HIS A 144 -1.34 6.55 14.73
C HIS A 144 -1.31 6.73 13.20
N PRO A 145 -0.21 6.35 12.51
CA PRO A 145 -0.12 6.42 11.04
C PRO A 145 -1.26 5.72 10.30
N TYR A 146 -1.87 4.68 10.85
CA TYR A 146 -3.02 4.01 10.24
C TYR A 146 -4.19 4.96 9.95
N GLY A 147 -4.40 5.97 10.77
CA GLY A 147 -5.45 6.96 10.57
C GLY A 147 -4.98 8.34 10.10
N THR A 148 -3.69 8.66 10.26
CA THR A 148 -3.15 9.99 9.91
C THR A 148 -2.47 10.03 8.55
N GLN A 149 -2.17 8.87 7.95
CA GLN A 149 -1.48 8.76 6.67
C GLN A 149 -2.22 7.76 5.75
N THR A 150 -2.14 8.01 4.45
CA THR A 150 -2.63 7.07 3.43
C THR A 150 -1.46 6.53 2.63
N VAL A 151 -1.58 5.30 2.09
CA VAL A 151 -0.52 4.66 1.28
C VAL A 151 -0.13 5.51 0.07
N LEU A 152 -1.09 6.15 -0.59
CA LEU A 152 -0.84 7.06 -1.72
C LEU A 152 -0.34 8.45 -1.31
N GLY A 153 -0.33 8.76 -0.01
CA GLY A 153 -0.06 10.11 0.46
C GLY A 153 -1.18 11.10 0.16
N THR A 154 -0.89 12.39 0.36
CA THR A 154 -1.82 13.47 0.04
C THR A 154 -1.48 14.11 -1.31
N GLN A 155 -2.44 14.84 -1.90
CA GLN A 155 -2.17 15.63 -3.10
C GLN A 155 -1.03 16.65 -2.89
N GLU A 156 -0.91 17.21 -1.69
CA GLU A 156 0.16 18.16 -1.35
C GLU A 156 1.55 17.48 -1.38
N HIS A 157 1.66 16.27 -0.85
CA HIS A 157 2.90 15.49 -0.93
C HIS A 157 3.31 15.22 -2.39
N LEU A 158 2.34 14.90 -3.25
CA LEU A 158 2.61 14.62 -4.67
C LEU A 158 2.95 15.89 -5.47
N LYS A 159 2.50 17.07 -5.04
CA LYS A 159 2.87 18.36 -5.66
C LYS A 159 4.28 18.83 -5.30
N ASN A 160 4.85 18.33 -4.20
CA ASN A 160 6.17 18.72 -3.71
C ASN A 160 7.09 17.48 -3.53
N PRO A 161 7.34 16.71 -4.60
CA PRO A 161 8.08 15.46 -4.52
C PRO A 161 9.58 15.69 -4.27
N SER A 162 10.24 14.66 -3.73
CA SER A 162 11.69 14.63 -3.53
C SER A 162 12.25 13.28 -3.98
N ILE A 163 13.01 13.27 -5.05
CA ILE A 163 13.75 12.08 -5.51
C ILE A 163 14.77 11.66 -4.44
N THR A 164 15.42 12.63 -3.81
CA THR A 164 16.38 12.39 -2.71
C THR A 164 15.72 11.64 -1.56
N ASN A 165 14.50 12.03 -1.15
CA ASN A 165 13.77 11.33 -0.09
C ASN A 165 13.39 9.90 -0.51
N VAL A 166 12.94 9.69 -1.74
CA VAL A 166 12.64 8.35 -2.27
C VAL A 166 13.89 7.48 -2.25
N ARG A 167 15.03 8.01 -2.69
CA ARG A 167 16.32 7.30 -2.66
C ARG A 167 16.76 6.97 -1.23
N ASN A 168 16.64 7.93 -0.31
CA ASN A 168 16.98 7.73 1.10
C ASN A 168 16.06 6.71 1.76
N TYR A 169 14.76 6.73 1.45
CA TYR A 169 13.81 5.73 1.92
C TYR A 169 14.22 4.31 1.46
N HIS A 170 14.48 4.14 0.16
CA HIS A 170 14.95 2.86 -0.37
C HIS A 170 16.23 2.41 0.34
N LYS A 171 17.26 3.26 0.43
CA LYS A 171 18.53 2.96 1.10
C LYS A 171 18.35 2.59 2.57
N THR A 172 17.36 3.15 3.25
CA THR A 172 17.13 2.91 4.68
C THR A 172 16.41 1.59 4.93
N TYR A 173 15.37 1.29 4.12
CA TYR A 173 14.42 0.22 4.41
C TYR A 173 14.55 -1.02 3.52
N TYR A 174 15.14 -0.90 2.31
CA TYR A 174 15.37 -2.04 1.41
C TYR A 174 16.74 -2.68 1.69
N VAL A 175 16.83 -3.26 2.87
CA VAL A 175 18.06 -3.85 3.43
C VAL A 175 17.76 -5.24 3.96
N PRO A 176 18.73 -6.19 3.98
CA PRO A 176 18.46 -7.60 4.28
C PRO A 176 17.88 -7.83 5.68
N ASN A 177 18.16 -6.97 6.65
CA ASN A 177 17.54 -7.06 7.97
C ASN A 177 16.13 -6.43 8.07
N ASN A 178 15.55 -6.02 6.94
CA ASN A 178 14.17 -5.54 6.80
C ASN A 178 13.45 -6.12 5.58
N MET A 179 14.00 -7.16 4.96
CA MET A 179 13.42 -7.83 3.80
C MET A 179 13.29 -9.31 4.05
N ALA A 180 12.29 -9.93 3.47
CA ALA A 180 12.12 -11.38 3.43
C ALA A 180 11.91 -11.84 1.99
N VAL A 181 12.47 -12.98 1.65
CA VAL A 181 12.23 -13.68 0.39
C VAL A 181 11.44 -14.94 0.71
N CYS A 182 10.22 -15.02 0.20
CA CYS A 182 9.33 -16.15 0.36
C CYS A 182 9.17 -16.85 -0.98
N VAL A 183 9.52 -18.13 -1.06
CA VAL A 183 9.40 -18.93 -2.28
C VAL A 183 8.56 -20.16 -2.00
N SER A 184 7.60 -20.43 -2.88
CA SER A 184 6.74 -21.61 -2.82
C SER A 184 6.71 -22.30 -4.17
N GLY A 185 6.79 -23.63 -4.20
CA GLY A 185 6.76 -24.42 -5.42
C GLY A 185 7.58 -25.69 -5.33
N ASP A 186 7.92 -26.24 -6.52
CA ASP A 186 8.71 -27.47 -6.66
C ASP A 186 10.20 -27.11 -6.84
N PHE A 187 10.95 -27.19 -5.75
CA PHE A 187 12.39 -26.91 -5.71
C PHE A 187 13.05 -27.59 -4.49
N ASP A 188 14.36 -27.78 -4.54
CA ASP A 188 15.15 -28.16 -3.38
C ASP A 188 15.41 -26.95 -2.49
N PRO A 189 15.04 -26.98 -1.19
CA PRO A 189 15.20 -25.84 -0.29
C PRO A 189 16.66 -25.40 -0.10
N ASP A 190 17.61 -26.35 -0.05
CA ASP A 190 19.01 -26.01 0.17
C ASP A 190 19.63 -25.35 -1.07
N GLU A 191 19.28 -25.82 -2.27
CA GLU A 191 19.66 -25.20 -3.53
C GLU A 191 19.03 -23.79 -3.67
N MET A 192 17.79 -23.62 -3.22
CA MET A 192 17.13 -22.32 -3.22
C MET A 192 17.86 -21.34 -2.30
N VAL A 193 18.14 -21.72 -1.07
CA VAL A 193 18.90 -20.88 -0.12
C VAL A 193 20.27 -20.52 -0.71
N ALA A 194 21.00 -21.48 -1.28
CA ALA A 194 22.28 -21.22 -1.92
C ALA A 194 22.17 -20.23 -3.09
N THR A 195 21.10 -20.32 -3.88
CA THR A 195 20.83 -19.38 -4.98
C THR A 195 20.53 -17.97 -4.47
N ILE A 196 19.69 -17.86 -3.44
CA ILE A 196 19.40 -16.54 -2.82
C ILE A 196 20.69 -15.96 -2.22
N GLU A 197 21.47 -16.74 -1.48
CA GLU A 197 22.74 -16.28 -0.91
C GLU A 197 23.73 -15.83 -1.98
N LYS A 198 23.84 -16.56 -3.10
CA LYS A 198 24.71 -16.20 -4.24
C LYS A 198 24.44 -14.80 -4.77
N TYR A 199 23.16 -14.40 -4.86
CA TYR A 199 22.78 -13.13 -5.48
C TYR A 199 22.50 -12.00 -4.49
N PHE A 200 22.02 -12.31 -3.29
CA PHE A 200 21.65 -11.32 -2.27
C PHE A 200 22.63 -11.25 -1.08
N GLY A 201 23.49 -12.26 -0.90
CA GLY A 201 24.32 -12.39 0.29
C GLY A 201 25.36 -11.29 0.51
N ASP A 202 25.67 -10.49 -0.51
CA ASP A 202 26.55 -9.31 -0.39
C ASP A 202 25.82 -8.04 0.06
N MET A 203 24.49 -8.06 0.18
CA MET A 203 23.71 -6.93 0.69
C MET A 203 24.08 -6.65 2.16
N GLN A 204 24.29 -5.39 2.48
CA GLN A 204 24.67 -4.99 3.83
C GLN A 204 23.44 -4.61 4.67
N PRO A 205 23.32 -5.14 5.89
CA PRO A 205 22.25 -4.74 6.79
C PRO A 205 22.40 -3.27 7.22
N ASN A 206 21.28 -2.62 7.51
CA ASN A 206 21.30 -1.31 8.15
C ASN A 206 21.29 -1.48 9.68
N PRO A 207 22.41 -1.28 10.39
CA PRO A 207 22.45 -1.40 11.85
C PRO A 207 21.62 -0.32 12.55
N ASN A 208 21.32 0.76 11.85
CA ASN A 208 20.53 1.91 12.34
C ASN A 208 19.14 1.94 11.72
N LEU A 209 18.56 0.77 11.41
CA LEU A 209 17.19 0.71 10.93
C LEU A 209 16.25 1.43 11.93
N PRO A 210 15.50 2.45 11.51
CA PRO A 210 14.64 3.17 12.41
C PRO A 210 13.59 2.24 13.04
N LYS A 211 13.50 2.29 14.36
CA LYS A 211 12.38 1.65 15.08
C LYS A 211 11.30 2.71 15.24
N LEU A 212 10.19 2.49 14.57
CA LEU A 212 9.05 3.35 14.74
C LEU A 212 8.47 3.13 16.14
N HIS A 213 8.15 4.21 16.81
CA HIS A 213 7.48 4.21 18.10
C HIS A 213 6.35 5.21 18.04
N PHE A 214 5.16 4.77 18.40
CA PHE A 214 3.97 5.60 18.42
C PHE A 214 3.40 5.63 19.84
N GLU A 215 2.92 6.79 20.25
CA GLU A 215 2.19 6.90 21.52
C GLU A 215 0.91 6.09 21.43
N PRO A 216 0.57 5.34 22.49
CA PRO A 216 -0.64 4.53 22.48
C PRO A 216 -1.90 5.38 22.27
N GLU A 217 -2.79 4.88 21.43
CA GLU A 217 -4.08 5.50 21.21
C GLU A 217 -4.93 5.49 22.49
N GLN A 218 -5.54 6.62 22.80
CA GLN A 218 -6.42 6.72 23.95
C GLN A 218 -7.71 5.92 23.74
N PRO A 219 -8.31 5.31 24.79
CA PRO A 219 -9.56 4.58 24.67
C PRO A 219 -10.68 5.44 24.07
N ILE A 220 -11.45 4.86 23.16
CA ILE A 220 -12.67 5.48 22.61
C ILE A 220 -13.78 5.25 23.65
N THR A 221 -14.17 6.30 24.36
CA THR A 221 -15.14 6.22 25.48
C THR A 221 -16.58 6.53 25.08
N ALA A 222 -16.77 7.06 23.87
CA ALA A 222 -18.08 7.36 23.30
C ALA A 222 -18.05 7.17 21.77
N PRO A 223 -19.21 6.89 21.15
CA PRO A 223 -19.28 6.79 19.69
C PRO A 223 -18.79 8.06 19.00
N VAL A 224 -17.90 7.91 18.01
CA VAL A 224 -17.46 8.99 17.11
C VAL A 224 -18.21 8.82 15.79
N VAL A 225 -19.07 9.78 15.46
CA VAL A 225 -19.87 9.75 14.24
C VAL A 225 -19.22 10.63 13.18
N LYS A 226 -19.03 10.07 11.99
CA LYS A 226 -18.57 10.77 10.80
C LYS A 226 -19.58 10.60 9.67
N GLU A 227 -19.96 11.69 9.04
CA GLU A 227 -20.80 11.69 7.85
C GLU A 227 -19.95 11.96 6.61
N VAL A 228 -20.04 11.06 5.65
CA VAL A 228 -19.33 11.15 4.36
C VAL A 228 -20.39 11.31 3.26
N TYR A 229 -20.26 12.37 2.47
CA TYR A 229 -21.16 12.65 1.37
C TYR A 229 -20.54 12.25 0.04
N GLY A 230 -21.32 11.60 -0.79
CA GLY A 230 -20.90 11.12 -2.10
C GLY A 230 -22.08 10.79 -3.02
N LEU A 231 -21.79 10.14 -4.13
CA LEU A 231 -22.75 9.81 -5.18
C LEU A 231 -23.23 8.35 -5.12
N GLU A 232 -22.55 7.49 -4.36
CA GLU A 232 -22.90 6.09 -4.21
C GLU A 232 -24.11 5.90 -3.27
N ALA A 233 -24.71 4.71 -3.31
CA ALA A 233 -25.80 4.36 -2.41
C ALA A 233 -25.36 4.46 -0.94
N ALA A 234 -26.23 5.02 -0.12
CA ALA A 234 -25.96 5.20 1.31
C ALA A 234 -25.62 3.85 1.99
N ASN A 235 -24.70 3.90 2.93
CA ASN A 235 -24.32 2.77 3.78
C ASN A 235 -23.94 3.27 5.17
N VAL A 236 -23.96 2.39 6.16
CA VAL A 236 -23.43 2.63 7.49
C VAL A 236 -22.32 1.62 7.78
N MET A 237 -21.24 2.09 8.39
CA MET A 237 -20.13 1.28 8.85
C MET A 237 -19.86 1.56 10.31
N LEU A 238 -19.73 0.52 11.11
CA LEU A 238 -19.37 0.57 12.52
C LEU A 238 -18.00 -0.06 12.69
N GLY A 239 -17.13 0.57 13.48
CA GLY A 239 -15.78 0.09 13.70
C GLY A 239 -15.36 0.15 15.15
N TRP A 240 -14.61 -0.84 15.59
CA TRP A 240 -13.98 -0.90 16.91
C TRP A 240 -12.48 -1.13 16.74
N ARG A 241 -11.69 -0.38 17.47
CA ARG A 241 -10.24 -0.58 17.54
C ARG A 241 -9.93 -1.74 18.47
N LEU A 242 -9.04 -2.62 18.01
CA LEU A 242 -8.55 -3.77 18.74
C LEU A 242 -7.04 -3.69 18.92
N PRO A 243 -6.44 -4.47 19.82
CA PRO A 243 -4.99 -4.64 19.90
C PRO A 243 -4.38 -5.14 18.59
N GLY A 244 -3.07 -5.01 18.44
CA GLY A 244 -2.34 -5.48 17.28
C GLY A 244 -2.21 -7.00 17.18
N ALA A 245 -1.69 -7.49 16.07
CA ALA A 245 -1.62 -8.90 15.69
C ALA A 245 -0.93 -9.83 16.72
N ASN A 246 -0.08 -9.30 17.58
CA ASN A 246 0.61 -10.09 18.60
C ASN A 246 -0.22 -10.32 19.88
N ASP A 247 -1.39 -9.71 20.01
CA ASP A 247 -2.29 -9.92 21.12
C ASP A 247 -3.21 -11.11 20.87
N LYS A 248 -3.36 -11.99 21.87
CA LYS A 248 -4.22 -13.19 21.76
C LYS A 248 -5.68 -12.89 21.47
N SER A 249 -6.17 -11.69 21.83
CA SER A 249 -7.54 -11.28 21.50
C SER A 249 -7.78 -11.11 20.02
N THR A 250 -6.72 -10.96 19.22
CA THR A 250 -6.82 -10.83 17.76
C THR A 250 -7.28 -12.16 17.13
N ASP A 251 -6.74 -13.30 17.59
CA ASP A 251 -7.20 -14.62 17.13
C ASP A 251 -8.69 -14.84 17.47
N ILE A 252 -9.11 -14.34 18.63
CA ILE A 252 -10.53 -14.41 19.04
C ILE A 252 -11.39 -13.54 18.12
N SER A 253 -10.90 -12.37 17.71
CA SER A 253 -11.68 -11.47 16.85
C SER A 253 -11.95 -12.05 15.46
N ASP A 254 -11.06 -12.86 14.92
CA ASP A 254 -11.27 -13.57 13.65
C ASP A 254 -12.36 -14.64 13.77
N ILE A 255 -12.37 -15.38 14.89
CA ILE A 255 -13.43 -16.36 15.20
C ILE A 255 -14.78 -15.65 15.36
N VAL A 256 -14.81 -14.58 16.13
CA VAL A 256 -16.01 -13.75 16.34
C VAL A 256 -16.51 -13.19 15.00
N GLY A 257 -15.59 -12.72 14.14
CA GLY A 257 -15.90 -12.27 12.79
C GLY A 257 -16.60 -13.34 11.97
N SER A 258 -16.09 -14.57 12.02
CA SER A 258 -16.66 -15.72 11.30
C SER A 258 -18.04 -16.15 11.87
N ILE A 259 -18.24 -16.05 13.17
CA ILE A 259 -19.56 -16.30 13.79
C ILE A 259 -20.56 -15.23 13.34
N LEU A 260 -20.13 -13.99 13.28
CA LEU A 260 -21.00 -12.87 12.90
C LEU A 260 -21.34 -12.88 11.40
N TYR A 261 -20.33 -13.11 10.56
CA TYR A 261 -20.47 -13.13 9.12
C TYR A 261 -19.43 -14.04 8.47
N ASN A 262 -19.89 -15.00 7.67
CA ASN A 262 -19.03 -15.92 6.90
C ASN A 262 -19.54 -16.15 5.46
N GLY A 263 -20.55 -15.39 5.04
CA GLY A 263 -21.17 -15.50 3.73
C GLY A 263 -22.18 -16.65 3.56
N GLN A 264 -22.44 -17.45 4.62
CA GLN A 264 -23.33 -18.61 4.57
C GLN A 264 -24.29 -18.70 5.76
N ALA A 265 -23.76 -18.75 6.98
CA ALA A 265 -24.50 -19.09 8.17
C ALA A 265 -24.08 -18.26 9.41
N GLY A 266 -23.40 -17.15 9.23
CA GLY A 266 -23.16 -16.20 10.32
C GLY A 266 -24.46 -15.51 10.76
N LEU A 267 -24.45 -14.91 11.94
CA LEU A 267 -25.63 -14.20 12.47
C LEU A 267 -26.18 -13.16 11.48
N ILE A 268 -25.31 -12.34 10.92
CA ILE A 268 -25.67 -11.35 9.88
C ILE A 268 -26.22 -12.05 8.63
N ASP A 269 -25.64 -13.19 8.23
CA ASP A 269 -26.11 -13.92 7.06
C ASP A 269 -27.54 -14.42 7.26
N LEU A 270 -27.78 -15.08 8.41
CA LEU A 270 -29.09 -15.70 8.69
C LEU A 270 -30.16 -14.67 9.02
N ASP A 271 -29.84 -13.70 9.88
CA ASP A 271 -30.84 -12.83 10.48
C ASP A 271 -31.09 -11.53 9.71
N LEU A 272 -30.10 -11.04 8.94
CA LEU A 272 -30.23 -9.82 8.18
C LEU A 272 -30.31 -10.06 6.67
N ASN A 273 -29.33 -10.78 6.10
CA ASN A 273 -29.24 -10.96 4.65
C ASN A 273 -30.31 -11.94 4.12
N GLN A 274 -30.41 -13.15 4.68
CA GLN A 274 -31.38 -14.16 4.23
C GLN A 274 -32.82 -13.73 4.50
N GLN A 275 -33.06 -13.05 5.62
CA GLN A 275 -34.38 -12.49 5.94
C GLN A 275 -34.67 -11.17 5.22
N GLN A 276 -33.73 -10.68 4.43
CA GLN A 276 -33.86 -9.42 3.68
C GLN A 276 -34.26 -8.23 4.57
N LYS A 277 -33.75 -8.16 5.78
CA LYS A 277 -33.98 -7.02 6.69
C LYS A 277 -33.20 -5.78 6.28
N VAL A 278 -32.12 -5.98 5.54
CA VAL A 278 -31.29 -4.95 4.90
C VAL A 278 -31.06 -5.31 3.43
N LEU A 279 -30.50 -4.39 2.62
CA LEU A 279 -30.09 -4.73 1.27
C LEU A 279 -28.89 -5.69 1.27
N SER A 280 -27.91 -5.39 2.09
CA SER A 280 -26.77 -6.26 2.36
C SER A 280 -26.10 -5.84 3.67
N ALA A 281 -25.51 -6.80 4.38
CA ALA A 281 -24.67 -6.52 5.54
C ALA A 281 -23.52 -7.53 5.61
N TYR A 282 -22.40 -7.13 6.21
CA TYR A 282 -21.23 -7.96 6.40
C TYR A 282 -20.43 -7.49 7.63
N GLY A 283 -19.51 -8.31 8.10
CA GLY A 283 -18.58 -7.94 9.16
C GLY A 283 -17.32 -8.80 9.12
N TYR A 284 -16.20 -8.25 9.58
CA TYR A 284 -14.93 -8.96 9.66
C TYR A 284 -13.94 -8.25 10.59
N ALA A 285 -12.92 -8.98 11.02
CA ALA A 285 -11.75 -8.41 11.67
C ALA A 285 -10.69 -8.06 10.61
N SER A 286 -10.00 -6.94 10.80
CA SER A 286 -8.83 -6.54 10.01
C SER A 286 -7.62 -6.46 10.93
N THR A 287 -6.72 -7.42 10.78
CA THR A 287 -5.55 -7.59 11.65
C THR A 287 -4.35 -6.87 11.07
N GLN A 288 -3.71 -6.02 11.88
CA GLN A 288 -2.48 -5.29 11.53
C GLN A 288 -1.50 -5.35 12.71
N PRO A 289 -0.18 -5.10 12.51
CA PRO A 289 0.83 -5.26 13.53
C PRO A 289 0.60 -4.47 14.82
N ASP A 290 0.32 -3.17 14.75
CA ASP A 290 0.22 -2.30 15.92
C ASP A 290 -1.19 -2.23 16.50
N TYR A 291 -2.19 -2.16 15.64
CA TYR A 291 -3.61 -2.16 15.98
C TYR A 291 -4.40 -2.95 14.96
N SER A 292 -5.48 -3.57 15.39
CA SER A 292 -6.48 -4.21 14.53
C SER A 292 -7.81 -3.47 14.63
N SER A 293 -8.73 -3.79 13.75
CA SER A 293 -10.10 -3.29 13.81
C SER A 293 -11.11 -4.40 13.60
N PHE A 294 -12.26 -4.26 14.24
CA PHE A 294 -13.43 -5.07 13.96
C PHE A 294 -14.48 -4.18 13.29
N LEU A 295 -15.05 -4.63 12.20
CA LEU A 295 -15.90 -3.81 11.35
C LEU A 295 -17.19 -4.56 11.03
N VAL A 296 -18.31 -3.85 11.06
CA VAL A 296 -19.59 -4.31 10.50
C VAL A 296 -20.19 -3.19 9.66
N ALA A 297 -20.76 -3.55 8.53
CA ALA A 297 -21.34 -2.59 7.60
C ALA A 297 -22.67 -3.10 7.04
N GLY A 298 -23.53 -2.15 6.67
CA GLY A 298 -24.81 -2.48 6.08
C GLY A 298 -25.31 -1.42 5.10
N ARG A 299 -26.07 -1.86 4.13
CA ARG A 299 -26.76 -1.02 3.14
C ARG A 299 -28.25 -1.07 3.37
N PRO A 300 -28.95 0.07 3.43
CA PRO A 300 -30.39 0.12 3.63
C PRO A 300 -31.14 -0.34 2.37
N LYS A 301 -32.31 -0.89 2.57
CA LYS A 301 -33.33 -1.04 1.51
C LYS A 301 -33.93 0.32 1.17
N THR A 302 -34.66 0.36 0.07
CA THR A 302 -35.45 1.56 -0.29
C THR A 302 -36.38 1.96 0.84
N GLY A 303 -36.25 3.19 1.30
CA GLY A 303 -37.08 3.75 2.38
C GLY A 303 -36.61 3.42 3.80
N GLN A 304 -35.56 2.63 3.96
CA GLN A 304 -34.96 2.32 5.27
C GLN A 304 -33.90 3.38 5.60
N SER A 305 -33.86 3.82 6.86
CA SER A 305 -32.86 4.77 7.35
C SER A 305 -31.53 4.09 7.69
N LEU A 306 -30.44 4.88 7.73
CA LEU A 306 -29.13 4.38 8.20
C LEU A 306 -29.16 4.05 9.69
N ASP A 307 -29.96 4.75 10.50
CA ASP A 307 -30.13 4.45 11.92
C ASP A 307 -30.77 3.08 12.13
N GLU A 308 -31.80 2.71 11.36
CA GLU A 308 -32.41 1.39 11.42
C GLU A 308 -31.40 0.29 11.06
N VAL A 309 -30.58 0.50 10.05
CA VAL A 309 -29.53 -0.47 9.68
C VAL A 309 -28.47 -0.57 10.76
N ARG A 310 -28.03 0.56 11.33
CA ARG A 310 -27.09 0.59 12.47
C ARG A 310 -27.63 -0.24 13.65
N ASP A 311 -28.89 -0.01 14.02
CA ASP A 311 -29.49 -0.67 15.19
C ASP A 311 -29.60 -2.18 14.96
N LEU A 312 -29.98 -2.63 13.76
CA LEU A 312 -29.97 -4.04 13.37
C LEU A 312 -28.56 -4.66 13.46
N LEU A 313 -27.53 -3.97 12.99
CA LEU A 313 -26.15 -4.45 13.09
C LEU A 313 -25.70 -4.57 14.55
N LEU A 314 -26.05 -3.60 15.39
CA LEU A 314 -25.72 -3.62 16.83
C LEU A 314 -26.46 -4.73 17.58
N GLU A 315 -27.70 -5.07 17.18
CA GLU A 315 -28.42 -6.22 17.70
C GLU A 315 -27.69 -7.54 17.43
N GLU A 316 -27.16 -7.72 16.19
CA GLU A 316 -26.38 -8.93 15.87
C GLU A 316 -25.07 -9.00 16.66
N VAL A 317 -24.38 -7.87 16.81
CA VAL A 317 -23.17 -7.81 17.65
C VAL A 317 -23.49 -8.11 19.12
N ALA A 318 -24.66 -7.71 19.62
CA ALA A 318 -25.08 -8.00 21.00
C ALA A 318 -25.31 -9.50 21.25
N LYS A 319 -25.79 -10.24 20.24
CA LYS A 319 -26.00 -11.72 20.35
C LYS A 319 -24.69 -12.51 20.58
N LEU A 320 -23.53 -11.93 20.23
CA LEU A 320 -22.23 -12.56 20.50
C LEU A 320 -21.93 -12.72 22.01
N ARG A 321 -22.72 -12.10 22.88
CA ARG A 321 -22.57 -12.20 24.34
C ARG A 321 -23.40 -13.33 24.97
N GLU A 322 -24.29 -13.93 24.19
CA GLU A 322 -25.17 -15.03 24.61
C GLU A 322 -24.63 -16.40 24.18
#